data_b4ac0772b23917720883e47693b1253f
#
_entry.id   b4ac0772b23917720883e47693b1253f
#
_cell.length_a   1.000
_cell.length_b   1.000
_cell.length_c   1.000
_cell.angle_alpha   90.00
_cell.angle_beta   90.00
_cell.angle_gamma   90.00
#
_symmetry.space_group_name_H-M   'P 1'
#
loop_
_entity.id
_entity.type
_entity.pdbx_description
1 polymer ?
#
loop_
_entity_poly.entity_id
_entity_poly.type
_entity_poly.pdbx_seq_one_letter_code
_entity_poly.pdbx_strand_id
1 'polypeptide(L)'
;MSEIIYKQIDDEIEKKLFEMYGEWLYKHGLIPKYDGSYNVAALCDGEIAGFATMTPNKWTKPLDMYSDMFITGIEVVEKYRKQGIGRRLIEMLENHAREKGYRQIRAWSSEGKVAALNMWYSMNYAMCPATETFFNEDGTFREIVNGYKYAKILNPTT
;
A
#
# COMPACT_ATOMS: atom_id res chain seq x y z
N MET A 1 -23.14 9.07 13.74
CA MET A 1 -22.01 8.89 12.78
C MET A 1 -21.89 7.41 12.51
N SER A 2 -21.78 7.04 11.25
CA SER A 2 -21.54 5.64 10.86
C SER A 2 -20.18 5.20 11.36
N GLU A 3 -20.12 4.03 11.96
CA GLU A 3 -18.87 3.47 12.49
C GLU A 3 -18.04 2.90 11.33
N ILE A 4 -16.74 3.21 11.33
CA ILE A 4 -15.79 2.66 10.37
C ILE A 4 -15.11 1.44 11.00
N ILE A 5 -15.31 0.29 10.38
CA ILE A 5 -14.71 -0.97 10.79
C ILE A 5 -13.50 -1.25 9.91
N TYR A 6 -12.38 -1.63 10.55
CA TYR A 6 -11.14 -1.99 9.88
C TYR A 6 -10.86 -3.47 10.06
N LYS A 7 -10.63 -4.19 8.98
CA LYS A 7 -10.30 -5.62 9.04
C LYS A 7 -9.46 -6.10 7.85
N GLN A 8 -8.89 -7.28 7.99
CA GLN A 8 -8.25 -7.96 6.86
C GLN A 8 -9.25 -8.21 5.72
N ILE A 9 -8.73 -8.11 4.49
CA ILE A 9 -9.51 -8.44 3.29
C ILE A 9 -9.72 -9.94 3.26
N ASP A 10 -10.98 -10.34 3.35
CA ASP A 10 -11.47 -11.70 3.12
C ASP A 10 -12.11 -11.81 1.72
N ASP A 11 -12.56 -13.00 1.36
CA ASP A 11 -13.13 -13.26 0.03
C ASP A 11 -14.37 -12.39 -0.26
N GLU A 12 -15.16 -12.07 0.76
CA GLU A 12 -16.34 -11.19 0.61
C GLU A 12 -15.94 -9.76 0.29
N ILE A 13 -14.95 -9.23 0.99
CA ILE A 13 -14.42 -7.89 0.76
C ILE A 13 -13.72 -7.83 -0.60
N GLU A 14 -12.93 -8.84 -0.94
CA GLU A 14 -12.26 -8.91 -2.24
C GLU A 14 -13.27 -8.88 -3.38
N LYS A 15 -14.37 -9.62 -3.25
CA LYS A 15 -15.46 -9.59 -4.22
C LYS A 15 -16.05 -8.18 -4.38
N LYS A 16 -16.32 -7.48 -3.28
CA LYS A 16 -16.81 -6.09 -3.30
C LYS A 16 -15.81 -5.15 -3.98
N LEU A 17 -14.52 -5.30 -3.68
CA LEU A 17 -13.46 -4.53 -4.33
C LEU A 17 -13.42 -4.79 -5.84
N PHE A 18 -13.57 -6.05 -6.24
CA PHE A 18 -13.64 -6.41 -7.67
C PHE A 18 -14.87 -5.82 -8.37
N GLU A 19 -16.02 -5.81 -7.72
CA GLU A 19 -17.23 -5.16 -8.23
C GLU A 19 -17.04 -3.64 -8.43
N MET A 20 -16.23 -2.99 -7.57
CA MET A 20 -15.93 -1.55 -7.65
C MET A 20 -14.87 -1.19 -8.69
N TYR A 21 -13.79 -1.96 -8.77
CA TYR A 21 -12.58 -1.61 -9.51
C TYR A 21 -12.28 -2.55 -10.68
N GLY A 22 -12.95 -3.70 -10.75
CA GLY A 22 -12.77 -4.70 -11.80
C GLY A 22 -11.36 -5.28 -11.84
N GLU A 23 -10.93 -5.68 -13.02
CA GLU A 23 -9.60 -6.28 -13.23
C GLU A 23 -8.42 -5.34 -12.93
N TRP A 24 -8.67 -4.04 -12.83
CA TRP A 24 -7.66 -3.04 -12.49
C TRP A 24 -6.91 -3.40 -11.20
N LEU A 25 -7.61 -3.95 -10.20
CA LEU A 25 -7.00 -4.41 -8.95
C LEU A 25 -5.87 -5.42 -9.15
N TYR A 26 -6.06 -6.36 -10.06
CA TYR A 26 -5.11 -7.45 -10.29
C TYR A 26 -4.02 -7.05 -11.28
N LYS A 27 -4.37 -6.31 -12.32
CA LYS A 27 -3.42 -5.81 -13.33
C LYS A 27 -2.35 -4.90 -12.74
N HIS A 28 -2.69 -4.16 -11.69
CA HIS A 28 -1.77 -3.26 -10.99
C HIS A 28 -1.20 -3.86 -9.70
N GLY A 29 -1.45 -5.16 -9.42
CA GLY A 29 -0.94 -5.83 -8.24
C GLY A 29 -1.43 -5.21 -6.92
N LEU A 30 -2.62 -4.61 -6.92
CA LEU A 30 -3.15 -3.90 -5.77
C LEU A 30 -3.69 -4.81 -4.68
N ILE A 31 -3.93 -6.08 -4.98
CA ILE A 31 -4.26 -7.12 -3.99
C ILE A 31 -3.27 -8.27 -4.17
N PRO A 32 -2.07 -8.17 -3.60
CA PRO A 32 -1.08 -9.22 -3.71
C PRO A 32 -1.52 -10.47 -2.94
N LYS A 33 -1.31 -11.64 -3.55
CA LYS A 33 -1.59 -12.96 -2.96
C LYS A 33 -0.30 -13.76 -2.73
N TYR A 34 0.81 -13.06 -2.54
CA TYR A 34 2.09 -13.70 -2.21
C TYR A 34 2.12 -14.10 -0.73
N ASP A 35 2.88 -15.12 -0.42
CA ASP A 35 3.13 -15.51 0.96
C ASP A 35 3.70 -14.33 1.77
N GLY A 36 3.08 -14.07 2.92
CA GLY A 36 3.41 -12.93 3.78
C GLY A 36 2.75 -11.60 3.39
N SER A 37 1.94 -11.55 2.33
CA SER A 37 1.14 -10.35 2.02
C SER A 37 0.13 -10.07 3.12
N TYR A 38 -0.13 -8.77 3.36
CA TYR A 38 -1.12 -8.33 4.34
C TYR A 38 -1.99 -7.24 3.73
N ASN A 39 -3.27 -7.50 3.64
CA ASN A 39 -4.24 -6.68 2.94
C ASN A 39 -5.37 -6.32 3.89
N VAL A 40 -5.69 -5.02 4.02
CA VAL A 40 -6.70 -4.51 4.96
C VAL A 40 -7.69 -3.58 4.27
N ALA A 41 -8.90 -3.54 4.79
CA ALA A 41 -9.94 -2.64 4.31
C ALA A 41 -10.62 -1.89 5.46
N ALA A 42 -11.15 -0.73 5.13
CA ALA A 42 -12.06 0.04 5.94
C ALA A 42 -13.48 -0.09 5.36
N LEU A 43 -14.43 -0.41 6.20
CA LEU A 43 -15.84 -0.56 5.85
C LEU A 43 -16.66 0.46 6.64
N CYS A 44 -17.60 1.11 5.97
CA CYS A 44 -18.59 1.99 6.56
C CYS A 44 -19.98 1.46 6.23
N ASP A 45 -20.74 1.02 7.23
CA ASP A 45 -22.04 0.39 7.08
C ASP A 45 -22.03 -0.78 6.05
N GLY A 46 -20.92 -1.56 6.03
CA GLY A 46 -20.73 -2.68 5.13
C GLY A 46 -20.26 -2.32 3.71
N GLU A 47 -20.17 -1.04 3.37
CA GLU A 47 -19.59 -0.57 2.11
C GLU A 47 -18.07 -0.35 2.23
N ILE A 48 -17.36 -0.55 1.14
CA ILE A 48 -15.91 -0.25 1.08
C ILE A 48 -15.70 1.27 1.21
N ALA A 49 -15.01 1.68 2.24
CA ALA A 49 -14.55 3.06 2.43
C ALA A 49 -13.10 3.28 1.96
N GLY A 50 -12.30 2.22 1.98
CA GLY A 50 -10.93 2.24 1.50
C GLY A 50 -10.22 0.91 1.72
N PHE A 51 -9.03 0.77 1.18
CA PHE A 51 -8.17 -0.39 1.41
C PHE A 51 -6.69 -0.02 1.33
N ALA A 52 -5.85 -0.84 1.92
CA ALA A 52 -4.41 -0.77 1.76
C ALA A 52 -3.81 -2.19 1.76
N THR A 53 -2.77 -2.37 0.98
CA THR A 53 -2.17 -3.68 0.74
C THR A 53 -0.65 -3.58 0.74
N MET A 54 0.01 -4.64 1.19
CA MET A 54 1.46 -4.73 1.16
C MET A 54 1.94 -6.16 0.96
N THR A 55 3.15 -6.31 0.45
CA THR A 55 3.81 -7.58 0.23
C THR A 55 5.26 -7.54 0.70
N PRO A 56 5.82 -8.67 1.18
CA PRO A 56 7.24 -8.75 1.47
C PRO A 56 8.08 -8.49 0.22
N ASN A 57 9.12 -7.68 0.38
CA ASN A 57 10.12 -7.48 -0.64
C ASN A 57 11.38 -8.24 -0.26
N LYS A 58 11.70 -9.28 -1.02
CA LYS A 58 12.88 -10.12 -0.78
C LYS A 58 14.05 -9.59 -1.60
N TRP A 59 15.08 -9.16 -0.89
CA TRP A 59 16.34 -8.77 -1.49
C TRP A 59 17.20 -9.97 -1.85
N THR A 60 18.01 -9.84 -2.90
CA THR A 60 19.05 -10.81 -3.25
C THR A 60 20.30 -10.58 -2.40
N LYS A 61 21.14 -11.64 -2.25
CA LYS A 61 22.44 -11.52 -1.55
C LYS A 61 23.31 -10.42 -2.17
N PRO A 62 24.04 -9.66 -1.36
CA PRO A 62 24.24 -9.78 0.09
C PRO A 62 23.20 -9.01 0.93
N LEU A 63 22.13 -8.49 0.35
CA LEU A 63 21.15 -7.66 1.01
C LEU A 63 19.95 -8.44 1.57
N ASP A 64 19.95 -9.76 1.41
CA ASP A 64 18.86 -10.66 1.86
C ASP A 64 18.62 -10.66 3.38
N MET A 65 19.58 -10.15 4.15
CA MET A 65 19.42 -9.91 5.59
C MET A 65 18.50 -8.71 5.91
N TYR A 66 18.27 -7.84 4.95
CA TYR A 66 17.39 -6.68 5.11
C TYR A 66 16.02 -7.03 4.57
N SER A 67 15.09 -7.32 5.47
CA SER A 67 13.70 -7.55 5.09
C SER A 67 12.90 -6.26 5.14
N ASP A 68 12.10 -6.01 4.13
CA ASP A 68 11.14 -4.92 4.12
C ASP A 68 9.77 -5.34 3.56
N MET A 69 8.77 -4.52 3.85
CA MET A 69 7.45 -4.62 3.25
C MET A 69 7.28 -3.49 2.25
N PHE A 70 6.64 -3.79 1.14
CA PHE A 70 6.30 -2.81 0.12
C PHE A 70 4.78 -2.62 0.04
N ILE A 71 4.32 -1.39 0.21
CA ILE A 71 2.90 -1.04 0.06
C ILE A 71 2.58 -1.02 -1.43
N THR A 72 1.75 -1.96 -1.86
CA THR A 72 1.36 -2.16 -3.26
C THR A 72 0.16 -1.32 -3.67
N GLY A 73 -0.68 -0.96 -2.71
CA GLY A 73 -1.85 -0.14 -2.98
C GLY A 73 -2.40 0.54 -1.74
N ILE A 74 -2.94 1.72 -1.94
CA ILE A 74 -3.79 2.41 -1.00
C ILE A 74 -4.82 3.24 -1.77
N GLU A 75 -6.08 3.08 -1.40
CA GLU A 75 -7.17 3.87 -1.95
C GLU A 75 -8.19 4.18 -0.85
N VAL A 76 -8.70 5.40 -0.86
CA VAL A 76 -9.83 5.82 -0.04
C VAL A 76 -10.90 6.38 -0.96
N VAL A 77 -12.09 5.82 -0.89
CA VAL A 77 -13.24 6.23 -1.70
C VAL A 77 -13.54 7.71 -1.44
N GLU A 78 -13.78 8.47 -2.48
CA GLU A 78 -13.83 9.93 -2.45
C GLU A 78 -14.75 10.48 -1.35
N LYS A 79 -15.96 9.94 -1.23
CA LYS A 79 -16.94 10.38 -0.21
C LYS A 79 -16.48 10.16 1.25
N TYR A 80 -15.46 9.32 1.46
CA TYR A 80 -14.89 9.01 2.78
C TYR A 80 -13.52 9.63 3.03
N ARG A 81 -13.01 10.43 2.10
CA ARG A 81 -11.70 11.11 2.26
C ARG A 81 -11.73 12.15 3.37
N LYS A 82 -10.55 12.54 3.82
CA LYS A 82 -10.32 13.56 4.88
C LYS A 82 -10.90 13.19 6.26
N GLN A 83 -11.12 11.89 6.50
CA GLN A 83 -11.61 11.35 7.77
C GLN A 83 -10.54 10.51 8.49
N GLY A 84 -9.28 10.55 8.04
CA GLY A 84 -8.18 9.80 8.64
C GLY A 84 -8.10 8.33 8.22
N ILE A 85 -8.96 7.85 7.32
CA ILE A 85 -9.03 6.43 6.93
C ILE A 85 -7.70 5.95 6.33
N GLY A 86 -7.13 6.70 5.39
CA GLY A 86 -5.86 6.34 4.77
C GLY A 86 -4.74 6.21 5.79
N ARG A 87 -4.64 7.16 6.73
CA ARG A 87 -3.68 7.10 7.83
C ARG A 87 -3.87 5.83 8.67
N ARG A 88 -5.10 5.54 9.06
CA ARG A 88 -5.40 4.37 9.89
C ARG A 88 -5.07 3.05 9.18
N LEU A 89 -5.37 2.94 7.89
CA LEU A 89 -4.99 1.78 7.08
C LEU A 89 -3.47 1.58 7.05
N ILE A 90 -2.70 2.66 6.83
CA ILE A 90 -1.23 2.59 6.84
C ILE A 90 -0.69 2.22 8.23
N GLU A 91 -1.25 2.76 9.31
CA GLU A 91 -0.88 2.38 10.68
C GLU A 91 -1.08 0.88 10.93
N MET A 92 -2.15 0.29 10.40
CA MET A 92 -2.37 -1.16 10.50
C MET A 92 -1.28 -1.95 9.75
N LEU A 93 -0.89 -1.51 8.54
CA LEU A 93 0.20 -2.12 7.81
C LEU A 93 1.52 -2.00 8.57
N GLU A 94 1.83 -0.82 9.10
CA GLU A 94 3.04 -0.58 9.89
C GLU A 94 3.09 -1.48 11.14
N ASN A 95 1.99 -1.58 11.86
CA ASN A 95 1.90 -2.41 13.07
C ASN A 95 2.13 -3.89 12.75
N HIS A 96 1.48 -4.40 11.70
CA HIS A 96 1.69 -5.77 11.26
C HIS A 96 3.15 -6.02 10.84
N ALA A 97 3.73 -5.12 10.04
CA ALA A 97 5.14 -5.23 9.63
C ALA A 97 6.09 -5.20 10.83
N ARG A 98 5.82 -4.33 11.81
CA ARG A 98 6.59 -4.23 13.06
C ARG A 98 6.52 -5.51 13.88
N GLU A 99 5.32 -6.05 14.06
CA GLU A 99 5.10 -7.31 14.82
C GLU A 99 5.78 -8.52 14.15
N LYS A 100 5.85 -8.52 12.80
CA LYS A 100 6.55 -9.55 12.03
C LYS A 100 8.07 -9.35 11.97
N GLY A 101 8.60 -8.30 12.59
CA GLY A 101 10.04 -8.05 12.67
C GLY A 101 10.65 -7.44 11.41
N TYR A 102 9.85 -6.91 10.49
CA TYR A 102 10.38 -6.22 9.32
C TYR A 102 11.09 -4.93 9.74
N ARG A 103 12.25 -4.68 9.14
CA ARG A 103 13.08 -3.52 9.47
C ARG A 103 12.44 -2.22 9.01
N GLN A 104 11.86 -2.23 7.82
CA GLN A 104 11.29 -1.03 7.21
C GLN A 104 10.08 -1.35 6.33
N ILE A 105 9.31 -0.32 6.05
CA ILE A 105 8.22 -0.32 5.09
C ILE A 105 8.49 0.73 4.02
N ARG A 106 8.16 0.42 2.76
CA ARG A 106 8.39 1.29 1.61
C ARG A 106 7.14 1.43 0.75
N ALA A 107 7.10 2.50 -0.02
CA ALA A 107 6.06 2.78 -1.00
C ALA A 107 6.60 3.61 -2.16
N TRP A 108 5.80 3.79 -3.19
CA TRP A 108 6.01 4.73 -4.27
C TRP A 108 4.70 5.39 -4.68
N SER A 109 4.74 6.66 -5.08
CA SER A 109 3.60 7.38 -5.66
C SER A 109 4.07 8.28 -6.78
N SER A 110 3.26 8.44 -7.83
CA SER A 110 3.52 9.42 -8.87
C SER A 110 3.44 10.85 -8.34
N GLU A 111 4.20 11.75 -8.92
CA GLU A 111 4.30 13.15 -8.47
C GLU A 111 2.98 13.91 -8.51
N GLY A 112 2.04 13.51 -9.37
CA GLY A 112 0.71 14.14 -9.46
C GLY A 112 -0.23 13.83 -8.29
N LYS A 113 0.10 12.85 -7.43
CA LYS A 113 -0.73 12.44 -6.29
C LYS A 113 -0.42 13.25 -5.03
N VAL A 114 -0.69 14.55 -5.06
CA VAL A 114 -0.34 15.50 -3.98
C VAL A 114 -0.92 15.10 -2.61
N ALA A 115 -2.14 14.58 -2.56
CA ALA A 115 -2.75 14.13 -1.31
C ALA A 115 -1.98 12.96 -0.68
N ALA A 116 -1.51 12.01 -1.52
CA ALA A 116 -0.67 10.91 -1.05
C ALA A 116 0.69 11.40 -0.56
N LEU A 117 1.33 12.32 -1.29
CA LEU A 117 2.60 12.95 -0.88
C LEU A 117 2.48 13.59 0.51
N ASN A 118 1.43 14.37 0.74
CA ASN A 118 1.18 15.01 2.02
C ASN A 118 0.93 14.01 3.15
N MET A 119 0.22 12.92 2.86
CA MET A 119 -0.02 11.86 3.83
C MET A 119 1.31 11.20 4.25
N TRP A 120 2.13 10.77 3.29
CA TRP A 120 3.42 10.13 3.56
C TRP A 120 4.33 11.03 4.39
N TYR A 121 4.45 12.30 3.99
CA TYR A 121 5.23 13.27 4.73
C TYR A 121 4.73 13.42 6.18
N SER A 122 3.41 13.59 6.37
CA SER A 122 2.80 13.75 7.70
C SER A 122 2.93 12.50 8.59
N MET A 123 3.19 11.34 8.01
CA MET A 123 3.43 10.08 8.73
C MET A 123 4.92 9.78 8.94
N ASN A 124 5.79 10.75 8.73
CA ASN A 124 7.24 10.66 8.93
C ASN A 124 7.95 9.66 7.99
N TYR A 125 7.47 9.51 6.77
CA TYR A 125 8.21 8.79 5.74
C TYR A 125 9.31 9.68 5.16
N ALA A 126 10.51 9.13 5.05
CA ALA A 126 11.55 9.73 4.22
C ALA A 126 11.11 9.65 2.75
N MET A 127 11.40 10.69 1.99
CA MET A 127 10.99 10.80 0.60
C MET A 127 12.20 11.13 -0.28
N CYS A 128 12.30 10.49 -1.43
CA CYS A 128 13.27 10.88 -2.46
C CYS A 128 12.63 10.81 -3.85
N PRO A 129 13.00 11.74 -4.76
CA PRO A 129 12.57 11.66 -6.15
C PRO A 129 13.01 10.33 -6.77
N ALA A 130 12.12 9.69 -7.48
CA ALA A 130 12.38 8.43 -8.17
C ALA A 130 11.43 8.25 -9.35
N THR A 131 11.95 7.65 -10.41
CA THR A 131 11.13 7.23 -11.55
C THR A 131 10.79 5.75 -11.43
N GLU A 132 9.62 5.37 -11.93
CA GLU A 132 9.26 3.98 -12.16
C GLU A 132 9.07 3.74 -13.65
N THR A 133 9.57 2.61 -14.13
CA THR A 133 9.40 2.18 -15.51
C THR A 133 8.29 1.16 -15.57
N PHE A 134 7.29 1.45 -16.37
CA PHE A 134 6.16 0.55 -16.57
C PHE A 134 6.27 -0.18 -17.93
N PHE A 135 5.89 -1.43 -17.91
CA PHE A 135 5.89 -2.31 -19.07
C PHE A 135 4.46 -2.79 -19.37
N ASN A 136 4.20 -3.11 -20.61
CA ASN A 136 2.99 -3.78 -21.05
C ASN A 136 3.01 -5.26 -20.60
N GLU A 137 1.87 -5.95 -20.71
CA GLU A 137 1.75 -7.36 -20.33
C GLU A 137 2.67 -8.28 -21.17
N ASP A 138 3.01 -7.88 -22.38
CA ASP A 138 3.94 -8.59 -23.27
C ASP A 138 5.42 -8.30 -22.98
N GLY A 139 5.72 -7.49 -21.96
CA GLY A 139 7.07 -7.11 -21.56
C GLY A 139 7.66 -5.94 -22.35
N THR A 140 6.92 -5.34 -23.28
CA THR A 140 7.40 -4.15 -23.99
C THR A 140 7.31 -2.91 -23.12
N PHE A 141 8.23 -1.96 -23.34
CA PHE A 141 8.23 -0.68 -22.65
C PHE A 141 6.91 0.07 -22.88
N ARG A 142 6.35 0.61 -21.78
CA ARG A 142 5.15 1.45 -21.85
C ARG A 142 5.47 2.92 -21.57
N GLU A 143 5.97 3.21 -20.37
CA GLU A 143 6.24 4.60 -19.96
C GLU A 143 7.20 4.67 -18.79
N ILE A 144 7.80 5.84 -18.58
CA ILE A 144 8.50 6.22 -17.36
C ILE A 144 7.66 7.28 -16.65
N VAL A 145 7.39 7.05 -15.37
CA VAL A 145 6.60 7.98 -14.54
C VAL A 145 7.47 8.55 -13.44
N ASN A 146 7.50 9.87 -13.35
CA ASN A 146 8.15 10.57 -12.25
C ASN A 146 7.32 10.45 -10.98
N GLY A 147 7.99 10.30 -9.86
CA GLY A 147 7.35 10.16 -8.56
C GLY A 147 8.33 10.26 -7.41
N TYR A 148 7.93 9.67 -6.30
CA TYR A 148 8.72 9.63 -5.09
C TYR A 148 8.69 8.24 -4.48
N LYS A 149 9.85 7.77 -4.03
CA LYS A 149 9.96 6.62 -3.13
C LYS A 149 9.86 7.10 -1.69
N TYR A 150 9.21 6.28 -0.88
CA TYR A 150 9.01 6.51 0.54
C TYR A 150 9.58 5.35 1.33
N ALA A 151 10.16 5.63 2.48
CA ALA A 151 10.62 4.62 3.41
C ALA A 151 10.46 5.10 4.86
N LYS A 152 10.13 4.16 5.74
CA LYS A 152 10.07 4.37 7.18
C LYS A 152 10.69 3.18 7.90
N ILE A 153 11.61 3.45 8.80
CA ILE A 153 12.19 2.44 9.69
C ILE A 153 11.18 2.08 10.77
N LEU A 154 10.89 0.79 10.92
CA LEU A 154 9.95 0.25 11.90
C LEU A 154 10.67 -0.37 13.10
N ASN A 155 11.68 -1.22 12.82
CA ASN A 155 12.50 -1.88 13.81
C ASN A 155 13.97 -1.51 13.54
N PRO A 156 14.50 -0.46 14.19
CA PRO A 156 15.89 -0.10 14.01
C PRO A 156 16.79 -1.25 14.50
N THR A 157 17.81 -1.56 13.71
CA THR A 157 18.87 -2.48 14.15
C THR A 157 19.69 -1.80 15.22
N THR A 158 19.81 -2.42 16.35
CA THR A 158 20.76 -2.04 17.41
C THR A 158 22.17 -2.46 17.07
#